data_33c6be281fc9a66920be80aacd0b5b80
#
_entry.id   33c6be281fc9a66920be80aacd0b5b80
#
_cell.length_a   1.000
_cell.length_b   1.000
_cell.length_c   1.000
_cell.angle_alpha   90.00
_cell.angle_beta   90.00
_cell.angle_gamma   90.00
#
_symmetry.space_group_name_H-M   'P 1'
#
loop_
_entity.id
_entity.type
_entity.pdbx_description
1 polymer ?
#
loop_
_entity_poly.entity_id
_entity_poly.type
_entity_poly.pdbx_seq_one_letter_code
_entity_poly.pdbx_strand_id
1 'polypeptide(L)'
;SFGHAKTPSGDLDPNWQPSDRARHDAEELIQKFGREHRPHRENVLPYLMIRAYSPGDRGVRPTWPPTPCWESPDLLLIDAAYTGPFTPARLVASPTAGRSYRVFVRVWNLGLFPAIGVHVRAWFVNPGFFGGDPSNPAYAPHLIGGAMVHLEDRTRPGAVQVVELDRTWDIPTTLTGHECLMASVSCPADQWSGALDANHDRHVGQRNLTILAALEQAEEKAVG
;
A
#
# COMPACT_ATOMS: atom_id res chain seq x y z
N SER A 1 19.00 11.46 -23.28
CA SER A 1 17.80 11.09 -24.01
C SER A 1 18.11 9.81 -24.78
N PHE A 2 17.67 8.67 -24.30
CA PHE A 2 17.71 7.43 -25.06
C PHE A 2 16.63 7.53 -26.14
N GLY A 3 17.03 8.01 -27.34
CA GLY A 3 16.12 8.14 -28.46
C GLY A 3 15.64 6.78 -28.92
N HIS A 4 14.36 6.54 -28.85
CA HIS A 4 13.77 5.42 -29.57
C HIS A 4 13.80 5.76 -31.06
N ALA A 5 14.39 4.88 -31.89
CA ALA A 5 14.24 5.04 -33.33
C ALA A 5 12.76 4.87 -33.68
N LYS A 6 12.16 5.92 -34.22
CA LYS A 6 10.80 5.88 -34.74
C LYS A 6 10.85 5.57 -36.23
N THR A 7 9.93 4.75 -36.68
CA THR A 7 9.66 4.59 -38.11
C THR A 7 9.16 5.93 -38.69
N PRO A 8 9.17 6.13 -40.03
CA PRO A 8 8.59 7.31 -40.66
C PRO A 8 7.12 7.56 -40.28
N SER A 9 6.37 6.53 -39.88
CA SER A 9 4.99 6.62 -39.36
C SER A 9 4.91 7.08 -37.90
N GLY A 10 6.04 7.19 -37.20
CA GLY A 10 6.08 7.59 -35.80
C GLY A 10 5.96 6.44 -34.79
N ASP A 11 5.81 5.20 -35.27
CA ASP A 11 5.75 4.00 -34.43
C ASP A 11 7.12 3.59 -33.93
N LEU A 12 7.19 2.80 -32.87
CA LEU A 12 8.43 2.22 -32.38
C LEU A 12 8.93 1.16 -33.37
N ASP A 13 10.19 1.25 -33.79
CA ASP A 13 10.82 0.21 -34.61
C ASP A 13 11.01 -1.06 -33.77
N PRO A 14 10.31 -2.18 -34.08
CA PRO A 14 10.42 -3.42 -33.32
C PRO A 14 11.84 -4.05 -33.42
N ASN A 15 12.63 -3.65 -34.42
CA ASN A 15 14.00 -4.15 -34.62
C ASN A 15 15.05 -3.20 -34.07
N TRP A 16 14.65 -2.09 -33.45
CA TRP A 16 15.59 -1.14 -32.88
C TRP A 16 16.44 -1.79 -31.79
N GLN A 17 17.73 -1.64 -31.91
CA GLN A 17 18.72 -2.06 -30.91
C GLN A 17 19.50 -0.83 -30.46
N PRO A 18 19.82 -0.67 -29.18
CA PRO A 18 20.74 0.36 -28.74
C PRO A 18 22.11 0.18 -29.41
N SER A 19 22.73 1.28 -29.76
CA SER A 19 24.11 1.25 -30.29
C SER A 19 25.05 0.57 -29.28
N ASP A 20 26.14 -0.01 -29.76
CA ASP A 20 27.14 -0.66 -28.91
C ASP A 20 27.68 0.31 -27.86
N ARG A 21 27.86 1.59 -28.23
CA ARG A 21 28.24 2.64 -27.29
C ARG A 21 27.18 2.85 -26.20
N ALA A 22 25.91 2.93 -26.57
CA ALA A 22 24.84 3.11 -25.60
C ALA A 22 24.69 1.90 -24.64
N ARG A 23 24.95 0.68 -25.15
CA ARG A 23 25.03 -0.53 -24.31
C ARG A 23 26.23 -0.47 -23.38
N HIS A 24 27.40 -0.12 -23.87
CA HIS A 24 28.61 0.02 -23.07
C HIS A 24 28.46 1.08 -21.97
N ASP A 25 27.95 2.27 -22.32
CA ASP A 25 27.70 3.35 -21.36
C ASP A 25 26.69 2.93 -20.28
N ALA A 26 25.65 2.15 -20.65
CA ALA A 26 24.68 1.61 -19.70
C ALA A 26 25.30 0.54 -18.79
N GLU A 27 26.14 -0.34 -19.34
CA GLU A 27 26.87 -1.35 -18.57
C GLU A 27 27.85 -0.71 -17.59
N GLU A 28 28.57 0.34 -18.03
CA GLU A 28 29.50 1.09 -17.19
C GLU A 28 28.76 1.80 -16.05
N LEU A 29 27.62 2.43 -16.34
CA LEU A 29 26.75 3.02 -15.34
C LEU A 29 26.23 1.97 -14.35
N ILE A 30 25.79 0.81 -14.83
CA ILE A 30 25.33 -0.29 -13.97
C ILE A 30 26.48 -0.82 -13.11
N GLN A 31 27.69 -0.95 -13.66
CA GLN A 31 28.85 -1.40 -12.89
C GLN A 31 29.27 -0.36 -11.85
N LYS A 32 29.28 0.91 -12.21
CA LYS A 32 29.71 2.00 -11.33
C LYS A 32 28.71 2.27 -10.21
N PHE A 33 27.41 2.30 -10.51
CA PHE A 33 26.37 2.62 -9.55
C PHE A 33 25.70 1.38 -8.93
N GLY A 34 25.73 0.23 -9.63
CA GLY A 34 25.18 -1.01 -9.13
C GLY A 34 25.99 -1.67 -8.02
N ARG A 35 27.28 -1.30 -7.87
CA ARG A 35 28.12 -1.81 -6.77
C ARG A 35 28.03 -1.00 -5.49
N GLU A 36 27.80 0.31 -5.61
CA GLU A 36 27.82 1.22 -4.47
C GLU A 36 26.42 1.53 -3.91
N HIS A 37 25.37 1.42 -4.73
CA HIS A 37 24.02 1.82 -4.36
C HIS A 37 22.99 0.83 -4.91
N ARG A 38 22.74 -0.25 -4.20
CA ARG A 38 21.61 -1.16 -4.46
C ARG A 38 20.24 -0.46 -4.67
N PRO A 39 19.98 0.77 -4.17
CA PRO A 39 18.73 1.49 -4.44
C PRO A 39 18.44 1.79 -5.90
N HIS A 40 19.44 1.84 -6.80
CA HIS A 40 19.21 2.25 -8.19
C HIS A 40 18.61 1.17 -9.09
N ARG A 41 18.81 -0.09 -8.79
CA ARG A 41 18.12 -1.18 -9.49
C ARG A 41 16.60 -1.14 -9.21
N GLU A 42 16.25 -0.76 -8.00
CA GLU A 42 14.87 -0.64 -7.55
C GLU A 42 14.16 0.56 -8.20
N ASN A 43 14.91 1.60 -8.62
CA ASN A 43 14.35 2.77 -9.30
C ASN A 43 14.01 2.54 -10.78
N VAL A 44 14.56 1.51 -11.42
CA VAL A 44 14.30 1.21 -12.85
C VAL A 44 13.11 0.26 -12.97
N LEU A 45 13.03 -0.75 -12.11
CA LEU A 45 11.90 -1.71 -12.03
C LEU A 45 10.69 -1.05 -11.39
N PRO A 46 9.52 -1.72 -11.37
CA PRO A 46 8.43 -1.33 -10.49
C PRO A 46 8.95 -1.15 -9.06
N TYR A 47 8.55 -0.08 -8.42
CA TYR A 47 8.91 0.23 -7.04
C TYR A 47 7.63 0.51 -6.27
N LEU A 48 7.02 -0.57 -5.81
CA LEU A 48 5.75 -0.51 -5.09
C LEU A 48 5.96 -0.09 -3.65
N MET A 49 5.06 0.74 -3.15
CA MET A 49 5.04 1.08 -1.74
C MET A 49 3.65 1.49 -1.24
N ILE A 50 3.49 1.34 0.06
CA ILE A 50 2.46 1.98 0.88
C ILE A 50 3.21 2.90 1.85
N ARG A 51 2.83 4.17 1.93
CA ARG A 51 3.52 5.11 2.81
C ARG A 51 3.29 4.74 4.28
N ALA A 52 4.37 4.76 5.06
CA ALA A 52 4.31 4.59 6.51
C ALA A 52 3.94 5.89 7.21
N TYR A 53 4.30 7.03 6.60
CA TYR A 53 4.05 8.37 7.15
C TYR A 53 3.90 9.41 6.03
N SER A 54 3.53 10.63 6.38
CA SER A 54 3.42 11.80 5.48
C SER A 54 3.89 13.06 6.21
N PRO A 55 4.54 14.02 5.51
CA PRO A 55 5.00 13.95 4.12
C PRO A 55 6.37 13.27 3.99
N GLY A 56 6.74 12.95 2.75
CA GLY A 56 8.15 12.67 2.38
C GLY A 56 8.57 11.21 2.39
N ASP A 57 7.69 10.26 2.75
CA ASP A 57 8.03 8.83 2.64
C ASP A 57 8.27 8.45 1.17
N ARG A 58 9.44 7.91 0.89
CA ARG A 58 9.89 7.43 -0.42
C ARG A 58 10.19 5.93 -0.43
N GLY A 59 9.75 5.22 0.60
CA GLY A 59 9.93 3.77 0.71
C GLY A 59 11.29 3.34 1.26
N VAL A 60 12.12 4.25 1.74
CA VAL A 60 13.38 3.89 2.42
C VAL A 60 13.07 3.27 3.77
N ARG A 61 13.63 2.09 4.04
CA ARG A 61 13.42 1.35 5.28
C ARG A 61 14.75 0.87 5.88
N PRO A 62 14.92 0.82 7.19
CA PRO A 62 14.02 1.41 8.19
C PRO A 62 13.91 2.93 8.00
N THR A 63 12.83 3.54 8.51
CA THR A 63 12.62 5.00 8.41
C THR A 63 13.71 5.76 9.18
N TRP A 64 14.32 6.77 8.53
CA TRP A 64 15.36 7.58 9.16
C TRP A 64 15.13 9.08 8.89
N PRO A 65 15.18 9.97 9.88
CA PRO A 65 15.23 9.64 11.32
C PRO A 65 14.06 8.75 11.75
N PRO A 66 14.12 8.08 12.90
CA PRO A 66 13.04 7.22 13.35
C PRO A 66 11.71 7.98 13.33
N THR A 67 10.83 7.57 12.46
CA THR A 67 9.50 8.18 12.26
C THR A 67 8.45 7.11 12.53
N PRO A 68 7.35 7.44 13.20
CA PRO A 68 6.28 6.48 13.43
C PRO A 68 5.84 5.81 12.14
N CYS A 69 6.01 4.50 12.04
CA CYS A 69 5.61 3.72 10.86
C CYS A 69 4.14 3.27 10.92
N TRP A 70 3.44 3.59 12.00
CA TRP A 70 2.06 3.17 12.30
C TRP A 70 1.02 4.29 12.09
N GLU A 71 1.36 5.31 11.31
CA GLU A 71 0.48 6.43 10.98
C GLU A 71 0.28 6.57 9.46
N SER A 72 0.20 5.43 8.78
CA SER A 72 0.05 5.42 7.32
C SER A 72 -1.15 6.26 6.87
N PRO A 73 -0.93 7.26 5.99
CA PRO A 73 -2.01 8.05 5.40
C PRO A 73 -2.70 7.32 4.24
N ASP A 74 -2.26 6.13 3.93
CA ASP A 74 -2.67 5.37 2.74
C ASP A 74 -3.65 4.23 3.05
N LEU A 75 -3.94 3.96 4.31
CA LEU A 75 -4.97 3.02 4.75
C LEU A 75 -6.22 3.80 5.14
N LEU A 76 -7.30 3.64 4.39
CA LEU A 76 -8.45 4.55 4.41
C LEU A 76 -9.73 3.75 4.63
N LEU A 77 -10.64 4.29 5.43
CA LEU A 77 -11.91 3.68 5.76
C LEU A 77 -13.07 4.62 5.38
N ILE A 78 -14.11 4.05 4.81
CA ILE A 78 -15.41 4.71 4.58
C ILE A 78 -16.50 3.80 5.12
N ASP A 79 -17.49 4.37 5.84
CA ASP A 79 -18.65 3.62 6.32
C ASP A 79 -19.37 2.92 5.15
N ALA A 80 -19.61 1.63 5.26
CA ALA A 80 -20.19 0.81 4.18
C ALA A 80 -21.64 1.20 3.85
N ALA A 81 -22.34 1.93 4.72
CA ALA A 81 -23.63 2.52 4.40
C ALA A 81 -23.55 3.58 3.27
N TYR A 82 -22.36 4.14 3.03
CA TYR A 82 -22.12 5.00 1.88
C TYR A 82 -21.70 4.15 0.69
N THR A 83 -22.53 4.09 -0.35
CA THR A 83 -22.32 3.28 -1.56
C THR A 83 -21.76 4.08 -2.74
N GLY A 84 -21.52 5.38 -2.57
CA GLY A 84 -20.96 6.24 -3.61
C GLY A 84 -19.46 6.00 -3.87
N PRO A 85 -18.88 6.70 -4.84
CA PRO A 85 -17.45 6.60 -5.17
C PRO A 85 -16.59 7.04 -3.99
N PHE A 86 -15.31 6.63 -4.00
CA PHE A 86 -14.34 7.10 -3.01
C PHE A 86 -14.32 8.64 -2.96
N THR A 87 -14.40 9.18 -1.76
CA THR A 87 -14.25 10.62 -1.52
C THR A 87 -13.59 10.88 -0.17
N PRO A 88 -12.60 11.78 -0.10
CA PRO A 88 -11.95 12.15 1.15
C PRO A 88 -12.90 12.71 2.22
N ALA A 89 -14.02 13.32 1.80
CA ALA A 89 -15.02 13.89 2.71
C ALA A 89 -15.77 12.84 3.56
N ARG A 90 -15.64 11.55 3.21
CA ARG A 90 -16.30 10.42 3.91
C ARG A 90 -15.34 9.54 4.69
N LEU A 91 -14.07 9.96 4.80
CA LEU A 91 -13.08 9.20 5.55
C LEU A 91 -13.42 9.13 7.03
N VAL A 92 -13.27 7.93 7.58
CA VAL A 92 -13.47 7.64 9.01
C VAL A 92 -12.11 7.50 9.67
N ALA A 93 -11.88 8.31 10.71
CA ALA A 93 -10.65 8.24 11.49
C ALA A 93 -10.72 7.17 12.59
N SER A 94 -11.84 7.08 13.28
CA SER A 94 -12.10 6.14 14.37
C SER A 94 -13.37 5.35 14.04
N PRO A 95 -13.24 4.09 13.61
CA PRO A 95 -14.39 3.25 13.32
C PRO A 95 -15.12 2.84 14.60
N THR A 96 -16.38 2.42 14.47
CA THR A 96 -17.24 2.03 15.59
C THR A 96 -17.51 0.53 15.54
N ALA A 97 -17.44 -0.14 16.66
CA ALA A 97 -17.79 -1.55 16.83
C ALA A 97 -19.23 -1.83 16.35
N GLY A 98 -19.46 -2.98 15.76
CA GLY A 98 -20.77 -3.37 15.21
C GLY A 98 -21.10 -2.72 13.85
N ARG A 99 -20.18 -2.00 13.23
CA ARG A 99 -20.35 -1.41 11.89
C ARG A 99 -19.41 -2.03 10.87
N SER A 100 -19.77 -1.87 9.61
CA SER A 100 -18.99 -2.34 8.47
C SER A 100 -18.36 -1.16 7.75
N TYR A 101 -17.11 -1.34 7.31
CA TYR A 101 -16.35 -0.32 6.60
C TYR A 101 -15.78 -0.84 5.29
N ARG A 102 -15.91 -0.07 4.23
CA ARG A 102 -15.16 -0.25 3.00
C ARG A 102 -13.71 0.15 3.27
N VAL A 103 -12.79 -0.71 2.86
CA VAL A 103 -11.36 -0.49 3.06
C VAL A 103 -10.73 -0.09 1.74
N PHE A 104 -9.98 0.99 1.75
CA PHE A 104 -9.24 1.48 0.60
C PHE A 104 -7.77 1.58 0.96
N VAL A 105 -6.93 1.18 0.03
CA VAL A 105 -5.48 1.28 0.17
C VAL A 105 -4.93 2.15 -0.96
N ARG A 106 -4.24 3.23 -0.62
CA ARG A 106 -3.50 4.00 -1.62
C ARG A 106 -2.16 3.34 -1.84
N VAL A 107 -1.92 2.94 -3.08
CA VAL A 107 -0.70 2.27 -3.51
C VAL A 107 0.07 3.11 -4.50
N TRP A 108 1.38 3.03 -4.44
CA TRP A 108 2.31 3.86 -5.21
C TRP A 108 3.26 2.98 -6.00
N ASN A 109 3.50 3.34 -7.26
CA ASN A 109 4.63 2.85 -8.04
C ASN A 109 5.59 4.03 -8.30
N LEU A 110 6.71 4.05 -7.62
CA LEU A 110 7.76 5.06 -7.82
C LEU A 110 8.82 4.61 -8.83
N GLY A 111 8.67 3.43 -9.42
CA GLY A 111 9.54 2.88 -10.45
C GLY A 111 9.31 3.50 -11.83
N LEU A 112 10.21 3.22 -12.75
CA LEU A 112 10.16 3.66 -14.14
C LEU A 112 9.46 2.65 -15.08
N PHE A 113 9.01 1.52 -14.54
CA PHE A 113 8.22 0.53 -15.28
C PHE A 113 6.84 0.37 -14.66
N PRO A 114 5.81 0.12 -15.47
CA PRO A 114 4.49 -0.24 -14.98
C PRO A 114 4.54 -1.50 -14.11
N ALA A 115 3.75 -1.52 -13.06
CA ALA A 115 3.56 -2.69 -12.22
C ALA A 115 2.29 -3.43 -12.63
N ILE A 116 2.47 -4.62 -13.17
CA ILE A 116 1.40 -5.47 -13.68
C ILE A 116 1.07 -6.56 -12.66
N GLY A 117 -0.23 -6.82 -12.47
CA GLY A 117 -0.69 -7.85 -11.53
C GLY A 117 -0.34 -7.51 -10.09
N VAL A 118 -0.61 -6.26 -9.70
CA VAL A 118 -0.36 -5.78 -8.34
C VAL A 118 -1.45 -6.31 -7.43
N HIS A 119 -1.07 -7.14 -6.46
CA HIS A 119 -1.94 -7.63 -5.40
C HIS A 119 -1.87 -6.68 -4.21
N VAL A 120 -3.03 -6.24 -3.76
CA VAL A 120 -3.22 -5.44 -2.55
C VAL A 120 -4.02 -6.29 -1.57
N ARG A 121 -3.59 -6.37 -0.31
CA ARG A 121 -4.31 -7.09 0.75
C ARG A 121 -4.32 -6.25 2.02
N ALA A 122 -5.35 -6.40 2.84
CA ALA A 122 -5.37 -5.78 4.16
C ALA A 122 -5.84 -6.74 5.25
N TRP A 123 -5.32 -6.49 6.44
CA TRP A 123 -5.60 -7.23 7.67
C TRP A 123 -5.91 -6.26 8.81
N PHE A 124 -6.71 -6.69 9.75
CA PHE A 124 -6.67 -6.09 11.07
C PHE A 124 -5.86 -6.98 12.01
N VAL A 125 -5.16 -6.38 12.95
CA VAL A 125 -4.18 -7.03 13.79
C VAL A 125 -4.30 -6.44 15.20
N ASN A 126 -4.42 -7.31 16.19
CA ASN A 126 -4.35 -6.89 17.58
C ASN A 126 -2.93 -6.37 17.90
N PRO A 127 -2.75 -5.29 18.66
CA PRO A 127 -1.43 -4.77 19.03
C PRO A 127 -0.49 -5.78 19.68
N GLY A 128 -1.01 -6.82 20.32
CA GLY A 128 -0.22 -7.94 20.84
C GLY A 128 0.56 -8.72 19.80
N PHE A 129 0.21 -8.60 18.52
CA PHE A 129 0.98 -9.17 17.41
C PHE A 129 2.44 -8.73 17.39
N PHE A 130 2.72 -7.47 17.75
CA PHE A 130 4.07 -6.89 17.69
C PHE A 130 4.99 -7.22 18.87
N GLY A 131 4.55 -7.97 19.85
CA GLY A 131 5.38 -8.31 21.01
C GLY A 131 4.77 -9.39 21.89
N GLY A 132 3.63 -9.93 21.49
CA GLY A 132 2.97 -11.02 22.19
C GLY A 132 3.50 -12.40 21.82
N ASP A 133 2.90 -13.42 22.39
CA ASP A 133 3.18 -14.81 22.06
C ASP A 133 2.68 -15.16 20.65
N PRO A 134 3.57 -15.48 19.69
CA PRO A 134 3.17 -15.75 18.32
C PRO A 134 2.32 -17.03 18.18
N SER A 135 2.28 -17.88 19.18
CA SER A 135 1.41 -19.06 19.21
C SER A 135 -0.03 -18.75 19.63
N ASN A 136 -0.29 -17.54 20.17
CA ASN A 136 -1.62 -17.13 20.59
C ASN A 136 -2.47 -16.73 19.36
N PRO A 137 -3.55 -17.48 19.02
CA PRO A 137 -4.36 -17.18 17.86
C PRO A 137 -5.08 -15.80 17.94
N ALA A 138 -5.21 -15.22 19.12
CA ALA A 138 -5.78 -13.88 19.30
C ALA A 138 -4.88 -12.78 18.70
N TYR A 139 -3.61 -13.07 18.47
CA TYR A 139 -2.66 -12.13 17.86
C TYR A 139 -2.42 -12.40 16.36
N ALA A 140 -3.05 -13.44 15.80
CA ALA A 140 -2.91 -13.74 14.38
C ALA A 140 -3.52 -12.61 13.52
N PRO A 141 -2.89 -12.24 12.40
CA PRO A 141 -3.48 -11.30 11.46
C PRO A 141 -4.79 -11.85 10.86
N HIS A 142 -5.83 -11.05 10.90
CA HIS A 142 -7.13 -11.40 10.33
C HIS A 142 -7.29 -10.72 8.96
N LEU A 143 -7.29 -11.52 7.89
CA LEU A 143 -7.46 -11.01 6.53
C LEU A 143 -8.86 -10.38 6.37
N ILE A 144 -8.89 -9.12 5.93
CA ILE A 144 -10.13 -8.42 5.57
C ILE A 144 -10.50 -8.76 4.13
N GLY A 145 -9.58 -8.53 3.21
CA GLY A 145 -9.81 -8.76 1.79
C GLY A 145 -8.62 -8.36 0.94
N GLY A 146 -8.82 -8.36 -0.38
CA GLY A 146 -7.80 -8.00 -1.33
C GLY A 146 -8.36 -7.38 -2.61
N ALA A 147 -7.46 -6.97 -3.49
CA ALA A 147 -7.76 -6.53 -4.83
C ALA A 147 -6.56 -6.73 -5.74
N MET A 148 -6.78 -6.71 -7.04
CA MET A 148 -5.73 -6.75 -8.04
C MET A 148 -5.89 -5.56 -8.98
N VAL A 149 -4.77 -4.83 -9.20
CA VAL A 149 -4.74 -3.65 -10.07
C VAL A 149 -3.49 -3.63 -10.93
N HIS A 150 -3.42 -2.69 -11.86
CA HIS A 150 -2.20 -2.34 -12.58
C HIS A 150 -1.87 -0.90 -12.26
N LEU A 151 -0.59 -0.62 -12.03
CA LEU A 151 -0.09 0.73 -11.81
C LEU A 151 0.81 1.14 -12.96
N GLU A 152 0.64 2.35 -13.44
CA GLU A 152 1.56 2.95 -14.40
C GLU A 152 2.91 3.26 -13.75
N ASP A 153 3.90 3.58 -14.59
CA ASP A 153 5.17 4.09 -14.10
C ASP A 153 5.03 5.51 -13.49
N ARG A 154 6.00 5.91 -12.69
CA ARG A 154 5.96 7.17 -11.92
C ARG A 154 5.80 8.45 -12.76
N THR A 155 6.00 8.38 -14.08
CA THR A 155 5.89 9.52 -15.00
C THR A 155 4.49 9.71 -15.56
N ARG A 156 3.57 8.78 -15.27
CA ARG A 156 2.23 8.74 -15.84
C ARG A 156 1.14 8.86 -14.78
N PRO A 157 -0.03 9.38 -15.15
CA PRO A 157 -1.24 9.22 -14.34
C PRO A 157 -1.53 7.73 -14.13
N GLY A 158 -1.91 7.34 -12.92
CA GLY A 158 -2.13 5.93 -12.57
C GLY A 158 -0.96 5.25 -11.88
N ALA A 159 0.19 5.93 -11.72
CA ALA A 159 1.27 5.49 -10.84
C ALA A 159 0.86 5.44 -9.36
N VAL A 160 -0.19 6.16 -9.00
CA VAL A 160 -0.78 6.19 -7.67
C VAL A 160 -2.27 5.92 -7.81
N GLN A 161 -2.76 4.92 -7.09
CA GLN A 161 -4.18 4.59 -7.09
C GLN A 161 -4.70 4.36 -5.68
N VAL A 162 -5.96 4.72 -5.46
CA VAL A 162 -6.73 4.35 -4.27
C VAL A 162 -7.56 3.13 -4.65
N VAL A 163 -7.19 1.99 -4.10
CA VAL A 163 -7.74 0.68 -4.45
C VAL A 163 -8.73 0.27 -3.38
N GLU A 164 -9.97 -0.01 -3.77
CA GLU A 164 -10.97 -0.59 -2.88
C GLU A 164 -10.78 -2.10 -2.81
N LEU A 165 -10.85 -2.66 -1.60
CA LEU A 165 -10.81 -4.11 -1.42
C LEU A 165 -12.16 -4.74 -1.74
N ASP A 166 -12.13 -6.03 -2.10
CA ASP A 166 -13.29 -6.84 -2.48
C ASP A 166 -14.26 -7.14 -1.33
N ARG A 167 -13.85 -6.87 -0.08
CA ARG A 167 -14.64 -7.11 1.13
C ARG A 167 -14.62 -5.91 2.06
N THR A 168 -15.69 -5.76 2.82
CA THR A 168 -15.78 -4.84 3.94
C THR A 168 -15.07 -5.41 5.16
N TRP A 169 -14.61 -4.51 6.02
CA TRP A 169 -14.22 -4.86 7.38
C TRP A 169 -15.43 -4.75 8.30
N ASP A 170 -15.97 -5.90 8.66
CA ASP A 170 -17.10 -6.00 9.58
C ASP A 170 -16.56 -6.10 11.00
N ILE A 171 -16.68 -5.01 11.75
CA ILE A 171 -16.12 -4.91 13.10
C ILE A 171 -17.09 -5.53 14.09
N PRO A 172 -16.68 -6.60 14.81
CA PRO A 172 -17.53 -7.19 15.85
C PRO A 172 -17.92 -6.17 16.93
N THR A 173 -19.11 -6.31 17.50
CA THR A 173 -19.57 -5.44 18.59
C THR A 173 -18.68 -5.52 19.84
N THR A 174 -17.96 -6.62 20.00
CA THR A 174 -17.04 -6.87 21.11
C THR A 174 -15.64 -6.31 20.89
N LEU A 175 -15.30 -5.89 19.66
CA LEU A 175 -13.98 -5.37 19.32
C LEU A 175 -13.96 -3.86 19.57
N THR A 176 -13.28 -3.44 20.61
CA THR A 176 -13.12 -2.02 20.99
C THR A 176 -11.70 -1.74 21.44
N GLY A 177 -11.31 -0.46 21.40
CA GLY A 177 -10.01 -0.03 21.84
C GLY A 177 -9.00 0.08 20.69
N HIS A 178 -7.74 -0.25 20.96
CA HIS A 178 -6.64 -0.07 20.03
C HIS A 178 -6.48 -1.29 19.12
N GLU A 179 -6.57 -1.08 17.83
CA GLU A 179 -6.34 -2.08 16.79
C GLU A 179 -5.44 -1.50 15.69
N CYS A 180 -4.76 -2.38 14.95
CA CYS A 180 -3.91 -1.98 13.83
C CYS A 180 -4.52 -2.46 12.51
N LEU A 181 -4.74 -1.53 11.60
CA LEU A 181 -5.02 -1.84 10.20
C LEU A 181 -3.69 -1.93 9.46
N MET A 182 -3.45 -3.04 8.79
CA MET A 182 -2.25 -3.26 7.99
C MET A 182 -2.62 -3.59 6.56
N ALA A 183 -1.78 -3.19 5.62
CA ALA A 183 -1.94 -3.58 4.23
C ALA A 183 -0.60 -3.91 3.60
N SER A 184 -0.62 -4.76 2.59
CA SER A 184 0.54 -5.04 1.74
C SER A 184 0.22 -4.86 0.27
N VAL A 185 1.27 -4.55 -0.50
CA VAL A 185 1.26 -4.45 -1.95
C VAL A 185 2.38 -5.31 -2.53
N SER A 186 2.13 -6.03 -3.62
CA SER A 186 3.14 -6.90 -4.24
C SER A 186 2.80 -7.15 -5.70
N CYS A 187 3.81 -7.30 -6.55
CA CYS A 187 3.66 -7.82 -7.90
C CYS A 187 4.82 -8.78 -8.24
N PRO A 188 4.75 -9.56 -9.34
CA PRO A 188 5.82 -10.49 -9.70
C PRO A 188 7.20 -9.87 -9.84
N ALA A 189 7.27 -8.60 -10.30
CA ALA A 189 8.52 -7.88 -10.51
C ALA A 189 9.03 -7.13 -9.26
N ASP A 190 8.19 -6.96 -8.25
CA ASP A 190 8.53 -6.28 -6.98
C ASP A 190 7.74 -6.93 -5.84
N GLN A 191 8.35 -7.93 -5.23
CA GLN A 191 7.69 -8.84 -4.30
C GLN A 191 7.82 -8.36 -2.85
N TRP A 192 6.69 -8.44 -2.13
CA TRP A 192 6.65 -8.32 -0.68
C TRP A 192 7.32 -9.53 -0.01
N SER A 193 8.03 -9.29 1.08
CA SER A 193 8.75 -10.31 1.86
C SER A 193 7.85 -11.37 2.51
N GLY A 194 6.56 -11.08 2.67
CA GLY A 194 5.60 -11.91 3.40
C GLY A 194 5.43 -11.51 4.87
N ALA A 195 6.30 -10.66 5.41
CA ALA A 195 6.19 -10.18 6.78
C ALA A 195 5.36 -8.88 6.85
N LEU A 196 4.46 -8.77 7.82
CA LEU A 196 3.71 -7.56 8.11
C LEU A 196 4.55 -6.62 8.99
N ASP A 197 5.56 -5.99 8.40
CA ASP A 197 6.49 -5.10 9.08
C ASP A 197 6.66 -3.79 8.30
N ALA A 198 5.87 -2.79 8.65
CA ALA A 198 5.91 -1.47 8.01
C ALA A 198 7.20 -0.69 8.29
N ASN A 199 7.94 -1.06 9.33
CA ASN A 199 9.20 -0.41 9.65
C ASN A 199 10.36 -0.88 8.75
N HIS A 200 10.33 -2.13 8.29
CA HIS A 200 11.42 -2.72 7.51
C HIS A 200 11.04 -3.06 6.06
N ASP A 201 9.74 -3.07 5.72
CA ASP A 201 9.29 -3.37 4.37
C ASP A 201 8.39 -2.26 3.81
N ARG A 202 8.81 -1.61 2.71
CA ARG A 202 8.05 -0.55 2.04
C ARG A 202 6.73 -1.01 1.43
N HIS A 203 6.61 -2.31 1.19
CA HIS A 203 5.39 -2.89 0.67
C HIS A 203 4.26 -2.93 1.71
N VAL A 204 4.58 -2.64 2.98
CA VAL A 204 3.64 -2.73 4.09
C VAL A 204 3.33 -1.34 4.62
N GLY A 205 2.04 -1.05 4.79
CA GLY A 205 1.55 0.10 5.55
C GLY A 205 0.87 -0.36 6.83
N GLN A 206 0.96 0.46 7.86
CA GLN A 206 0.29 0.25 9.14
C GLN A 206 -0.39 1.54 9.58
N ARG A 207 -1.61 1.42 10.06
CA ARG A 207 -2.35 2.51 10.69
C ARG A 207 -2.98 2.02 11.98
N ASN A 208 -2.58 2.65 13.08
CA ASN A 208 -3.21 2.42 14.36
C ASN A 208 -4.56 3.13 14.43
N LEU A 209 -5.55 2.44 14.96
CA LEU A 209 -6.93 2.90 15.03
C LEU A 209 -7.44 2.77 16.46
N THR A 210 -8.35 3.66 16.84
CA THR A 210 -9.16 3.50 18.04
C THR A 210 -10.57 3.12 17.59
N ILE A 211 -11.01 1.91 17.96
CA ILE A 211 -12.36 1.44 17.69
C ILE A 211 -13.26 1.92 18.83
N LEU A 212 -14.24 2.72 18.48
CA LEU A 212 -15.24 3.24 19.43
C LEU A 212 -16.24 2.15 19.79
N ALA A 213 -16.70 2.14 21.04
CA ALA A 213 -17.79 1.25 21.45
C ALA A 213 -19.05 1.51 20.61
N ALA A 214 -19.81 0.47 20.34
CA ALA A 214 -21.14 0.62 19.76
C ALA A 214 -21.97 1.54 20.66
N LEU A 215 -22.61 2.55 20.08
CA LEU A 215 -23.58 3.36 20.81
C LEU A 215 -24.73 2.42 21.15
N GLU A 216 -24.98 2.17 22.44
CA GLU A 216 -26.25 1.59 22.89
C GLU A 216 -27.33 2.53 22.38
N GLN A 217 -28.19 2.05 21.50
CA GLN A 217 -29.42 2.76 21.19
C GLN A 217 -30.16 2.89 22.50
N ALA A 218 -30.19 4.10 23.04
CA ALA A 218 -31.10 4.42 24.08
C ALA A 218 -32.49 4.05 23.55
N GLU A 219 -33.07 2.95 24.05
CA GLU A 219 -34.48 2.66 23.86
C GLU A 219 -35.22 3.88 24.41
N GLU A 220 -35.73 4.71 23.49
CA GLU A 220 -36.80 5.62 23.85
C GLU A 220 -37.92 4.76 24.41
N LYS A 221 -37.89 4.54 25.71
CA LYS A 221 -39.09 4.14 26.40
C LYS A 221 -40.12 5.22 26.13
N ALA A 222 -40.97 4.96 25.15
CA ALA A 222 -42.23 5.66 25.03
C ALA A 222 -42.94 5.52 26.36
N VAL A 223 -42.92 6.60 27.14
CA VAL A 223 -43.81 6.73 28.31
C VAL A 223 -45.19 6.95 27.72
N GLY A 224 -45.99 5.89 27.73
CA GLY A 224 -47.43 5.94 27.47
C GLY A 224 -48.17 6.57 28.60
#